data_69251eb41baf8efd80af4eace1bdd90a
#
_entry.id   69251eb41baf8efd80af4eace1bdd90a
#
_cell.length_a   1.000
_cell.length_b   1.000
_cell.length_c   1.000
_cell.angle_alpha   90.00
_cell.angle_beta   90.00
_cell.angle_gamma   90.00
#
_symmetry.space_group_name_H-M   'P 1'
#
loop_
_entity.id
_entity.type
_entity.pdbx_description
1 polymer ?
#
loop_
_entity_poly.entity_id
_entity_poly.type
_entity_poly.pdbx_seq_one_letter_code
_entity_poly.pdbx_strand_id
1 'polypeptide(L)'
;MLMASLPPLGDLFGQQQTPLTEIQLRHRLRFLTDQDSKTLTQIEQLVRRSKQPAEWTDGQIVGSTKALLPHLKSGTLKQAVEFVINLRTIVAALRRRRLGQNSPPAKSDWGYSPWIKRIERHWTEPDFGLGSAVHWLPEARRLWDDDDSVELERLILVESWKQFSRLSNGHYFDFTAVVLYVLRWSLINRRVNYDRENAQKRFNSLIDDGIANFDKLFAEQTT
;
A
#
# COMPACT_ATOMS: atom_id res chain seq x y z
N MET A 1 -4.26 -13.45 24.55
CA MET A 1 -3.83 -12.25 25.31
C MET A 1 -3.33 -11.11 24.44
N LEU A 2 -2.53 -11.32 23.38
CA LEU A 2 -1.99 -10.24 22.53
C LEU A 2 -3.08 -9.33 21.95
N MET A 3 -4.08 -9.88 21.28
CA MET A 3 -5.16 -9.09 20.66
C MET A 3 -5.92 -8.19 21.64
N ALA A 4 -6.13 -8.66 22.88
CA ALA A 4 -6.77 -7.85 23.92
C ALA A 4 -5.93 -6.63 24.39
N SER A 5 -4.62 -6.64 24.12
CA SER A 5 -3.73 -5.52 24.42
C SER A 5 -3.65 -4.47 23.31
N LEU A 6 -4.20 -4.77 22.11
CA LEU A 6 -4.18 -3.88 20.98
C LEU A 6 -5.42 -2.98 20.99
N PRO A 7 -5.28 -1.64 20.94
CA PRO A 7 -6.42 -0.74 20.90
C PRO A 7 -7.18 -0.87 19.57
N PRO A 8 -8.48 -0.52 19.53
CA PRO A 8 -9.23 -0.52 18.27
C PRO A 8 -8.61 0.45 17.28
N LEU A 9 -8.62 0.08 16.00
CA LEU A 9 -8.03 0.90 14.94
C LEU A 9 -8.90 2.09 14.51
N GLY A 10 -10.21 2.05 14.77
CA GLY A 10 -11.15 3.06 14.26
C GLY A 10 -11.23 3.08 12.72
N ASP A 11 -11.60 4.21 12.15
CA ASP A 11 -11.74 4.39 10.71
C ASP A 11 -10.43 4.84 10.05
N LEU A 12 -10.24 4.45 8.79
CA LEU A 12 -9.02 4.77 8.03
C LEU A 12 -8.73 6.28 7.98
N PHE A 13 -9.75 7.12 7.81
CA PHE A 13 -9.62 8.58 7.68
C PHE A 13 -10.07 9.36 8.91
N GLY A 14 -10.62 8.69 9.93
CA GLY A 14 -11.15 9.33 11.13
C GLY A 14 -10.09 9.77 12.17
N GLN A 15 -8.83 9.43 11.97
CA GLN A 15 -7.78 9.67 12.96
C GLN A 15 -6.66 10.51 12.40
N GLN A 16 -6.17 11.49 13.17
CA GLN A 16 -5.00 12.30 12.82
C GLN A 16 -3.66 11.59 13.17
N GLN A 17 -3.72 10.58 14.02
CA GLN A 17 -2.56 9.82 14.50
C GLN A 17 -2.89 8.32 14.53
N THR A 18 -1.86 7.49 14.46
CA THR A 18 -2.03 6.05 14.66
C THR A 18 -2.38 5.76 16.13
N PRO A 19 -3.26 4.78 16.41
CA PRO A 19 -3.62 4.38 17.77
C PRO A 19 -2.44 3.92 18.64
N LEU A 20 -1.39 3.45 17.99
CA LEU A 20 -0.11 3.06 18.57
C LEU A 20 1.02 3.58 17.68
N THR A 21 2.11 4.01 18.29
CA THR A 21 3.36 4.21 17.54
C THR A 21 3.92 2.86 17.06
N GLU A 22 4.80 2.86 16.07
CA GLU A 22 5.43 1.63 15.60
C GLU A 22 6.22 0.94 16.72
N ILE A 23 6.89 1.70 17.60
CA ILE A 23 7.64 1.17 18.73
C ILE A 23 6.69 0.44 19.70
N GLN A 24 5.57 1.06 20.05
CA GLN A 24 4.57 0.46 20.95
C GLN A 24 3.94 -0.81 20.31
N LEU A 25 3.65 -0.78 19.01
CA LEU A 25 3.14 -1.96 18.31
C LEU A 25 4.19 -3.09 18.34
N ARG A 26 5.45 -2.81 17.99
CA ARG A 26 6.54 -3.80 18.04
C ARG A 26 6.76 -4.39 19.42
N HIS A 27 6.67 -3.56 20.46
CA HIS A 27 6.77 -4.04 21.83
C HIS A 27 5.68 -5.07 22.17
N ARG A 28 4.43 -4.85 21.73
CA ARG A 28 3.34 -5.81 21.96
C ARG A 28 3.49 -7.08 21.12
N LEU A 29 3.98 -6.98 19.90
CA LEU A 29 4.22 -8.12 19.01
C LEU A 29 5.31 -9.08 19.52
N ARG A 30 6.09 -8.71 20.55
CA ARG A 30 7.05 -9.61 21.22
C ARG A 30 6.39 -10.82 21.92
N PHE A 31 5.09 -10.77 22.16
CA PHE A 31 4.34 -11.92 22.70
C PHE A 31 3.98 -12.98 21.64
N LEU A 32 4.32 -12.77 20.38
CA LEU A 32 4.22 -13.80 19.36
C LEU A 32 5.26 -14.90 19.58
N THR A 33 4.93 -16.11 19.13
CA THR A 33 5.93 -17.18 19.02
C THR A 33 6.99 -16.79 17.97
N ASP A 34 8.18 -17.39 18.06
CA ASP A 34 9.25 -17.14 17.07
C ASP A 34 8.78 -17.45 15.64
N GLN A 35 7.99 -18.51 15.48
CA GLN A 35 7.46 -18.91 14.18
C GLN A 35 6.46 -17.87 13.64
N ASP A 36 5.53 -17.39 14.49
CA ASP A 36 4.54 -16.38 14.11
C ASP A 36 5.23 -15.03 13.82
N SER A 37 6.23 -14.68 14.62
CA SER A 37 7.02 -13.45 14.41
C SER A 37 7.77 -13.49 13.06
N LYS A 38 8.40 -14.61 12.71
CA LYS A 38 9.04 -14.81 11.40
C LYS A 38 8.04 -14.71 10.27
N THR A 39 6.89 -15.38 10.40
CA THR A 39 5.82 -15.35 9.39
C THR A 39 5.26 -13.94 9.20
N LEU A 40 5.01 -13.21 10.31
CA LEU A 40 4.57 -11.82 10.25
C LEU A 40 5.60 -10.93 9.53
N THR A 41 6.88 -11.08 9.87
CA THR A 41 7.96 -10.32 9.22
C THR A 41 8.01 -10.57 7.70
N GLN A 42 7.88 -11.82 7.26
CA GLN A 42 7.84 -12.17 5.84
C GLN A 42 6.62 -11.56 5.14
N ILE A 43 5.45 -11.60 5.77
CA ILE A 43 4.24 -10.95 5.23
C ILE A 43 4.44 -9.44 5.14
N GLU A 44 4.97 -8.79 6.19
CA GLU A 44 5.22 -7.36 6.17
C GLU A 44 6.22 -6.95 5.08
N GLN A 45 7.29 -7.69 4.89
CA GLN A 45 8.26 -7.44 3.81
C GLN A 45 7.60 -7.48 2.42
N LEU A 46 6.67 -8.40 2.19
CA LEU A 46 5.94 -8.47 0.93
C LEU A 46 4.89 -7.37 0.79
N VAL A 47 4.15 -7.06 1.87
CA VAL A 47 2.97 -6.18 1.82
C VAL A 47 3.31 -4.72 2.08
N ARG A 48 4.29 -4.41 2.94
CA ARG A 48 4.67 -3.05 3.31
C ARG A 48 5.91 -2.61 2.54
N ARG A 49 5.75 -1.67 1.60
CA ARG A 49 6.89 -1.15 0.81
C ARG A 49 8.01 -0.58 1.69
N SER A 50 7.67 0.05 2.81
CA SER A 50 8.64 0.58 3.78
C SER A 50 9.44 -0.48 4.53
N LYS A 51 9.06 -1.75 4.44
CA LYS A 51 9.76 -2.90 5.03
C LYS A 51 10.48 -3.76 3.98
N GLN A 52 10.31 -3.44 2.70
CA GLN A 52 11.04 -4.13 1.63
C GLN A 52 12.50 -3.67 1.62
N PRO A 53 13.45 -4.59 1.43
CA PRO A 53 14.82 -4.21 1.12
C PRO A 53 14.87 -3.31 -0.12
N ALA A 54 15.68 -2.25 -0.09
CA ALA A 54 15.75 -1.26 -1.17
C ALA A 54 16.16 -1.88 -2.53
N GLU A 55 16.85 -3.00 -2.47
CA GLU A 55 17.42 -3.72 -3.62
C GLU A 55 16.41 -4.69 -4.27
N TRP A 56 15.24 -4.90 -3.68
CA TRP A 56 14.30 -5.88 -4.20
C TRP A 56 13.74 -5.47 -5.57
N THR A 57 13.99 -6.32 -6.54
CA THR A 57 13.39 -6.26 -7.88
C THR A 57 12.00 -6.88 -7.89
N ASP A 58 11.22 -6.60 -8.93
CA ASP A 58 9.90 -7.24 -9.13
C ASP A 58 10.01 -8.77 -9.10
N GLY A 59 11.04 -9.34 -9.73
CA GLY A 59 11.27 -10.79 -9.73
C GLY A 59 11.54 -11.38 -8.33
N GLN A 60 12.22 -10.64 -7.47
CA GLN A 60 12.45 -11.07 -6.08
C GLN A 60 11.15 -11.01 -5.26
N ILE A 61 10.31 -10.01 -5.49
CA ILE A 61 8.97 -9.94 -4.86
C ILE A 61 8.12 -11.13 -5.30
N VAL A 62 8.10 -11.45 -6.59
CA VAL A 62 7.38 -12.59 -7.13
C VAL A 62 7.92 -13.91 -6.56
N GLY A 63 9.24 -14.09 -6.55
CA GLY A 63 9.90 -15.27 -5.98
C GLY A 63 9.58 -15.46 -4.49
N SER A 64 9.71 -14.39 -3.70
CA SER A 64 9.36 -14.41 -2.27
C SER A 64 7.87 -14.67 -2.02
N THR A 65 6.99 -14.16 -2.89
CA THR A 65 5.56 -14.44 -2.83
C THR A 65 5.28 -15.93 -3.09
N LYS A 66 5.85 -16.48 -4.17
CA LYS A 66 5.72 -17.91 -4.51
C LYS A 66 6.27 -18.81 -3.40
N ALA A 67 7.33 -18.40 -2.72
CA ALA A 67 7.93 -19.14 -1.61
C ALA A 67 7.06 -19.07 -0.34
N LEU A 68 6.48 -17.91 -0.01
CA LEU A 68 5.73 -17.73 1.25
C LEU A 68 4.33 -18.36 1.21
N LEU A 69 3.59 -18.17 0.12
CA LEU A 69 2.17 -18.55 0.05
C LEU A 69 1.88 -20.01 0.43
N PRO A 70 2.66 -21.03 -0.02
CA PRO A 70 2.42 -22.43 0.37
C PRO A 70 2.59 -22.68 1.87
N HIS A 71 3.42 -21.90 2.55
CA HIS A 71 3.71 -22.05 3.98
C HIS A 71 2.71 -21.34 4.89
N LEU A 72 1.85 -20.47 4.36
CA LEU A 72 0.78 -19.85 5.13
C LEU A 72 -0.31 -20.87 5.41
N LYS A 73 -0.53 -21.19 6.68
CA LYS A 73 -1.58 -22.13 7.11
C LYS A 73 -2.99 -21.57 6.94
N SER A 74 -3.17 -20.27 7.16
CA SER A 74 -4.45 -19.58 7.06
C SER A 74 -4.77 -19.21 5.61
N GLY A 75 -5.91 -19.68 5.09
CA GLY A 75 -6.42 -19.25 3.78
C GLY A 75 -6.71 -17.75 3.71
N THR A 76 -7.12 -17.17 4.84
CA THR A 76 -7.34 -15.72 4.97
C THR A 76 -6.06 -14.92 4.80
N LEU A 77 -4.94 -15.39 5.39
CA LEU A 77 -3.64 -14.74 5.20
C LEU A 77 -3.12 -14.88 3.77
N LYS A 78 -3.35 -16.04 3.12
CA LYS A 78 -3.05 -16.19 1.68
C LYS A 78 -3.80 -15.15 0.86
N GLN A 79 -5.11 -15.01 1.06
CA GLN A 79 -5.94 -14.05 0.36
C GLN A 79 -5.48 -12.60 0.61
N ALA A 80 -5.06 -12.26 1.85
CA ALA A 80 -4.56 -10.92 2.16
C ALA A 80 -3.26 -10.59 1.40
N VAL A 81 -2.31 -11.51 1.36
CA VAL A 81 -1.04 -11.34 0.62
C VAL A 81 -1.31 -11.30 -0.87
N GLU A 82 -2.06 -12.25 -1.41
CA GLU A 82 -2.41 -12.31 -2.83
C GLU A 82 -3.11 -11.04 -3.31
N PHE A 83 -4.03 -10.51 -2.51
CA PHE A 83 -4.72 -9.25 -2.83
C PHE A 83 -3.72 -8.10 -3.03
N VAL A 84 -2.80 -7.90 -2.09
CA VAL A 84 -1.84 -6.78 -2.17
C VAL A 84 -0.88 -6.94 -3.34
N ILE A 85 -0.38 -8.15 -3.56
CA ILE A 85 0.54 -8.40 -4.67
C ILE A 85 -0.17 -8.28 -6.03
N ASN A 86 -1.42 -8.76 -6.12
CA ASN A 86 -2.27 -8.57 -7.30
C ASN A 86 -2.51 -7.08 -7.60
N LEU A 87 -2.92 -6.31 -6.57
CA LEU A 87 -3.12 -4.86 -6.70
C LEU A 87 -1.84 -4.17 -7.22
N ARG A 88 -0.69 -4.49 -6.62
CA ARG A 88 0.61 -3.95 -7.05
C ARG A 88 0.96 -4.32 -8.48
N THR A 89 0.68 -5.55 -8.90
CA THR A 89 0.92 -6.01 -10.27
C THR A 89 0.10 -5.21 -11.27
N ILE A 90 -1.18 -4.97 -10.96
CA ILE A 90 -2.07 -4.17 -11.83
C ILE A 90 -1.59 -2.71 -11.90
N VAL A 91 -1.23 -2.10 -10.77
CA VAL A 91 -0.70 -0.73 -10.74
C VAL A 91 0.64 -0.63 -11.47
N ALA A 92 1.50 -1.65 -11.36
CA ALA A 92 2.76 -1.71 -12.12
C ALA A 92 2.52 -1.81 -13.63
N ALA A 93 1.50 -2.56 -14.07
CA ALA A 93 1.10 -2.62 -15.48
C ALA A 93 0.63 -1.26 -15.99
N LEU A 94 -0.22 -0.54 -15.24
CA LEU A 94 -0.66 0.81 -15.59
C LEU A 94 0.53 1.77 -15.74
N ARG A 95 1.47 1.74 -14.77
CA ARG A 95 2.68 2.57 -14.80
C ARG A 95 3.53 2.29 -16.03
N ARG A 96 3.80 1.01 -16.32
CA ARG A 96 4.62 0.60 -17.47
C ARG A 96 4.02 1.05 -18.79
N ARG A 97 2.71 0.90 -18.95
CA ARG A 97 2.01 1.36 -20.14
C ARG A 97 2.08 2.88 -20.32
N ARG A 98 1.90 3.66 -19.26
CA ARG A 98 2.07 5.12 -19.31
C ARG A 98 3.49 5.53 -19.70
N LEU A 99 4.50 4.76 -19.30
CA LEU A 99 5.89 4.97 -19.72
C LEU A 99 6.18 4.53 -21.16
N GLY A 100 5.13 4.23 -21.94
CA GLY A 100 5.26 3.89 -23.36
C GLY A 100 5.66 2.43 -23.64
N GLN A 101 5.60 1.54 -22.63
CA GLN A 101 5.86 0.12 -22.88
C GLN A 101 4.67 -0.52 -23.60
N ASN A 102 4.87 -0.91 -24.85
CA ASN A 102 3.84 -1.53 -25.70
C ASN A 102 3.51 -2.98 -25.34
N SER A 103 4.33 -3.61 -24.49
CA SER A 103 4.13 -4.98 -24.00
C SER A 103 4.80 -5.16 -22.63
N PRO A 104 4.33 -6.09 -21.79
CA PRO A 104 5.03 -6.47 -20.58
C PRO A 104 6.40 -7.09 -20.93
N PRO A 105 7.36 -7.06 -19.99
CA PRO A 105 8.68 -7.64 -20.22
C PRO A 105 8.56 -9.13 -20.57
N ALA A 106 8.99 -9.51 -21.76
CA ALA A 106 9.09 -10.91 -22.14
C ALA A 106 10.13 -11.61 -21.24
N LYS A 107 9.80 -12.77 -20.69
CA LYS A 107 10.70 -13.64 -19.89
C LYS A 107 11.09 -13.11 -18.49
N SER A 108 10.41 -12.15 -17.91
CA SER A 108 10.67 -11.74 -16.51
C SER A 108 9.45 -11.95 -15.62
N ASP A 109 9.68 -12.37 -14.38
CA ASP A 109 8.66 -12.38 -13.32
C ASP A 109 8.40 -10.93 -12.88
N TRP A 110 7.67 -10.17 -13.71
CA TRP A 110 7.38 -8.75 -13.48
C TRP A 110 6.20 -8.52 -12.54
N GLY A 111 5.44 -9.57 -12.23
CA GLY A 111 4.28 -9.48 -11.36
C GLY A 111 3.76 -10.86 -10.94
N TYR A 112 2.93 -10.87 -9.91
CA TYR A 112 2.21 -12.04 -9.43
C TYR A 112 0.72 -11.71 -9.30
N SER A 113 -0.11 -12.33 -10.13
CA SER A 113 -1.55 -12.10 -10.18
C SER A 113 -2.23 -13.29 -10.85
N PRO A 114 -3.44 -13.68 -10.44
CA PRO A 114 -4.25 -14.62 -11.20
C PRO A 114 -4.60 -14.09 -12.59
N TRP A 115 -4.50 -12.77 -12.78
CA TRP A 115 -4.81 -12.08 -14.03
C TRP A 115 -3.61 -11.84 -14.92
N ILE A 116 -2.39 -12.29 -14.56
CA ILE A 116 -1.15 -11.95 -15.26
C ILE A 116 -1.23 -12.26 -16.76
N LYS A 117 -1.70 -13.45 -17.13
CA LYS A 117 -1.86 -13.86 -18.53
C LYS A 117 -2.92 -13.02 -19.28
N ARG A 118 -3.96 -12.58 -18.57
CA ARG A 118 -5.00 -11.73 -19.15
C ARG A 118 -4.45 -10.32 -19.39
N ILE A 119 -3.74 -9.76 -18.40
CA ILE A 119 -3.04 -8.47 -18.53
C ILE A 119 -2.09 -8.49 -19.72
N GLU A 120 -1.28 -9.55 -19.86
CA GLU A 120 -0.34 -9.70 -20.97
C GLU A 120 -1.02 -9.77 -22.33
N ARG A 121 -2.13 -10.51 -22.43
CA ARG A 121 -2.89 -10.67 -23.68
C ARG A 121 -3.60 -9.38 -24.11
N HIS A 122 -4.11 -8.63 -23.14
CA HIS A 122 -4.91 -7.42 -23.36
C HIS A 122 -4.14 -6.14 -22.97
N TRP A 123 -2.82 -6.15 -23.15
CA TRP A 123 -1.95 -5.06 -22.71
C TRP A 123 -2.33 -3.70 -23.27
N THR A 124 -2.78 -3.65 -24.52
CA THR A 124 -3.18 -2.42 -25.21
C THR A 124 -4.58 -1.92 -24.81
N GLU A 125 -5.40 -2.79 -24.23
CA GLU A 125 -6.74 -2.39 -23.78
C GLU A 125 -6.67 -1.48 -22.56
N PRO A 126 -7.60 -0.52 -22.43
CA PRO A 126 -7.57 0.48 -21.36
C PRO A 126 -7.49 -0.09 -19.95
N ASP A 127 -8.18 -1.17 -19.68
CA ASP A 127 -8.30 -1.83 -18.37
C ASP A 127 -7.76 -3.28 -18.38
N PHE A 128 -6.92 -3.62 -19.36
CA PHE A 128 -6.36 -4.98 -19.57
C PHE A 128 -7.46 -6.05 -19.65
N GLY A 129 -8.67 -5.68 -20.10
CA GLY A 129 -9.83 -6.55 -20.10
C GLY A 129 -10.31 -6.96 -18.70
N LEU A 130 -9.94 -6.24 -17.65
CA LEU A 130 -10.24 -6.56 -16.24
C LEU A 130 -11.36 -5.72 -15.63
N GLY A 131 -11.93 -4.75 -16.36
CA GLY A 131 -12.88 -3.78 -15.79
C GLY A 131 -14.07 -4.41 -15.06
N SER A 132 -14.56 -5.58 -15.53
CA SER A 132 -15.64 -6.32 -14.87
C SER A 132 -15.18 -7.14 -13.65
N ALA A 133 -13.90 -7.52 -13.58
CA ALA A 133 -13.35 -8.37 -12.53
C ALA A 133 -12.67 -7.57 -11.41
N VAL A 134 -12.18 -6.37 -11.73
CA VAL A 134 -11.45 -5.48 -10.81
C VAL A 134 -12.15 -4.12 -10.81
N HIS A 135 -13.17 -3.99 -9.96
CA HIS A 135 -14.11 -2.85 -9.95
C HIS A 135 -13.45 -1.48 -9.74
N TRP A 136 -12.31 -1.43 -9.03
CA TRP A 136 -11.57 -0.18 -8.78
C TRP A 136 -10.65 0.23 -9.94
N LEU A 137 -10.38 -0.65 -10.91
CA LEU A 137 -9.39 -0.43 -11.96
C LEU A 137 -9.77 0.71 -12.94
N PRO A 138 -11.03 0.85 -13.39
CA PRO A 138 -11.43 1.97 -14.24
C PRO A 138 -11.15 3.33 -13.59
N GLU A 139 -11.45 3.46 -12.31
CA GLU A 139 -11.20 4.68 -11.55
C GLU A 139 -9.69 4.91 -11.31
N ALA A 140 -8.94 3.86 -10.95
CA ALA A 140 -7.49 3.96 -10.83
C ALA A 140 -6.82 4.43 -12.12
N ARG A 141 -7.32 3.94 -13.28
CA ARG A 141 -6.84 4.37 -14.57
C ARG A 141 -7.16 5.85 -14.82
N ARG A 142 -8.41 6.28 -14.58
CA ARG A 142 -8.81 7.67 -14.76
C ARG A 142 -7.91 8.60 -13.93
N LEU A 143 -7.75 8.32 -12.64
CA LEU A 143 -6.89 9.09 -11.74
C LEU A 143 -5.42 9.09 -12.19
N TRP A 144 -4.97 7.99 -12.76
CA TRP A 144 -3.62 7.88 -13.32
C TRP A 144 -3.44 8.74 -14.58
N ASP A 145 -4.45 8.75 -15.48
CA ASP A 145 -4.45 9.55 -16.71
C ASP A 145 -4.53 11.05 -16.37
N ASP A 146 -5.31 11.43 -15.36
CA ASP A 146 -5.46 12.80 -14.83
C ASP A 146 -4.24 13.28 -14.00
N ASP A 147 -3.23 12.44 -13.77
CA ASP A 147 -2.05 12.69 -12.92
C ASP A 147 -2.40 12.96 -11.44
N ASP A 148 -3.59 12.52 -11.01
CA ASP A 148 -4.05 12.67 -9.63
C ASP A 148 -3.49 11.55 -8.73
N SER A 149 -2.24 11.69 -8.38
CA SER A 149 -1.54 10.72 -7.53
C SER A 149 -2.09 10.67 -6.10
N VAL A 150 -2.72 11.75 -5.62
CA VAL A 150 -3.30 11.85 -4.28
C VAL A 150 -4.55 10.98 -4.17
N GLU A 151 -5.49 11.16 -5.09
CA GLU A 151 -6.73 10.38 -5.10
C GLU A 151 -6.46 8.91 -5.52
N LEU A 152 -5.47 8.66 -6.36
CA LEU A 152 -5.04 7.29 -6.65
C LEU A 152 -4.50 6.57 -5.40
N GLU A 153 -3.65 7.24 -4.61
CA GLU A 153 -3.17 6.71 -3.34
C GLU A 153 -4.34 6.44 -2.38
N ARG A 154 -5.28 7.39 -2.29
CA ARG A 154 -6.49 7.26 -1.47
C ARG A 154 -7.34 6.07 -1.89
N LEU A 155 -7.57 5.89 -3.19
CA LEU A 155 -8.29 4.74 -3.74
C LEU A 155 -7.64 3.41 -3.33
N ILE A 156 -6.32 3.30 -3.48
CA ILE A 156 -5.55 2.11 -3.09
C ILE A 156 -5.68 1.81 -1.59
N LEU A 157 -5.61 2.85 -0.75
CA LEU A 157 -5.76 2.70 0.70
C LEU A 157 -7.17 2.24 1.07
N VAL A 158 -8.21 2.81 0.44
CA VAL A 158 -9.61 2.45 0.67
C VAL A 158 -9.87 1.00 0.28
N GLU A 159 -9.43 0.57 -0.89
CA GLU A 159 -9.64 -0.79 -1.37
C GLU A 159 -8.89 -1.82 -0.50
N SER A 160 -7.66 -1.48 -0.09
CA SER A 160 -6.91 -2.33 0.84
C SER A 160 -7.58 -2.42 2.22
N TRP A 161 -8.09 -1.30 2.74
CA TRP A 161 -8.82 -1.25 4.00
C TRP A 161 -10.09 -2.09 3.97
N LYS A 162 -10.91 -1.93 2.93
CA LYS A 162 -12.13 -2.73 2.72
C LYS A 162 -11.82 -4.22 2.71
N GLN A 163 -10.79 -4.61 1.96
CA GLN A 163 -10.40 -6.01 1.84
C GLN A 163 -9.93 -6.59 3.18
N PHE A 164 -9.04 -5.91 3.89
CA PHE A 164 -8.54 -6.39 5.18
C PHE A 164 -9.63 -6.40 6.25
N SER A 165 -10.54 -5.41 6.25
CA SER A 165 -11.69 -5.37 7.16
C SER A 165 -12.61 -6.56 6.92
N ARG A 166 -12.91 -6.88 5.65
CA ARG A 166 -13.70 -8.06 5.28
C ARG A 166 -13.03 -9.36 5.74
N LEU A 167 -11.72 -9.48 5.51
CA LEU A 167 -10.95 -10.65 5.90
C LEU A 167 -10.81 -10.81 7.43
N SER A 168 -10.98 -9.71 8.19
CA SER A 168 -10.93 -9.76 9.65
C SER A 168 -12.17 -10.39 10.29
N ASN A 169 -13.26 -10.53 9.54
CA ASN A 169 -14.49 -11.15 10.07
C ASN A 169 -14.24 -12.62 10.41
N GLY A 170 -14.65 -13.00 11.62
CA GLY A 170 -14.45 -14.35 12.14
C GLY A 170 -13.08 -14.61 12.81
N HIS A 171 -12.16 -13.64 12.77
CA HIS A 171 -10.85 -13.72 13.42
C HIS A 171 -10.76 -12.70 14.56
N TYR A 172 -10.65 -13.18 15.81
CA TYR A 172 -10.65 -12.30 16.99
C TYR A 172 -9.39 -12.42 17.86
N PHE A 173 -8.91 -13.66 18.08
CA PHE A 173 -7.80 -13.93 19.03
C PHE A 173 -6.70 -14.82 18.46
N ASP A 174 -6.77 -15.15 17.18
CA ASP A 174 -5.79 -15.98 16.49
C ASP A 174 -4.67 -15.15 15.85
N PHE A 175 -3.66 -15.82 15.33
CA PHE A 175 -2.55 -15.17 14.63
C PHE A 175 -3.01 -14.39 13.39
N THR A 176 -4.06 -14.86 12.72
CA THR A 176 -4.65 -14.18 11.56
C THR A 176 -5.18 -12.81 11.96
N ALA A 177 -5.87 -12.70 13.10
CA ALA A 177 -6.34 -11.42 13.63
C ALA A 177 -5.18 -10.44 13.89
N VAL A 178 -4.08 -10.94 14.47
CA VAL A 178 -2.88 -10.10 14.72
C VAL A 178 -2.30 -9.57 13.41
N VAL A 179 -2.12 -10.44 12.41
CA VAL A 179 -1.57 -10.02 11.11
C VAL A 179 -2.48 -8.98 10.45
N LEU A 180 -3.80 -9.23 10.37
CA LEU A 180 -4.75 -8.30 9.78
C LEU A 180 -4.81 -6.97 10.54
N TYR A 181 -4.67 -6.99 11.87
CA TYR A 181 -4.50 -5.78 12.67
C TYR A 181 -3.27 -4.98 12.22
N VAL A 182 -2.10 -5.64 12.13
CA VAL A 182 -0.84 -5.00 11.71
C VAL A 182 -0.95 -4.43 10.30
N LEU A 183 -1.58 -5.15 9.38
CA LEU A 183 -1.78 -4.68 8.00
C LEU A 183 -2.71 -3.45 7.96
N ARG A 184 -3.83 -3.46 8.68
CA ARG A 184 -4.73 -2.31 8.78
C ARG A 184 -4.06 -1.12 9.48
N TRP A 185 -3.35 -1.36 10.57
CA TRP A 185 -2.55 -0.34 11.25
C TRP A 185 -1.54 0.30 10.27
N SER A 186 -0.91 -0.50 9.42
CA SER A 186 0.06 0.01 8.45
C SER A 186 -0.56 0.92 7.38
N LEU A 187 -1.83 0.71 7.03
CA LEU A 187 -2.57 1.62 6.12
C LEU A 187 -2.83 2.97 6.79
N ILE A 188 -3.27 2.97 8.06
CA ILE A 188 -3.44 4.22 8.84
C ILE A 188 -2.09 4.95 8.94
N ASN A 189 -1.02 4.25 9.29
CA ASN A 189 0.31 4.84 9.41
C ASN A 189 0.80 5.43 8.08
N ARG A 190 0.55 4.75 6.96
CA ARG A 190 0.90 5.23 5.61
C ARG A 190 0.13 6.52 5.28
N ARG A 191 -1.17 6.56 5.54
CA ARG A 191 -2.00 7.75 5.35
C ARG A 191 -1.52 8.92 6.23
N VAL A 192 -1.33 8.70 7.52
CA VAL A 192 -0.90 9.75 8.47
C VAL A 192 0.46 10.35 8.06
N ASN A 193 1.41 9.51 7.61
CA ASN A 193 2.70 9.99 7.14
C ASN A 193 2.58 10.78 5.83
N TYR A 194 1.75 10.32 4.90
CA TYR A 194 1.48 11.03 3.64
C TYR A 194 0.86 12.41 3.87
N ASP A 195 -0.14 12.49 4.77
CA ASP A 195 -0.79 13.77 5.13
C ASP A 195 0.21 14.73 5.79
N ARG A 196 1.10 14.21 6.65
CA ARG A 196 2.15 15.00 7.30
C ARG A 196 3.16 15.56 6.29
N GLU A 197 3.64 14.74 5.37
CA GLU A 197 4.56 15.16 4.31
C GLU A 197 3.95 16.23 3.41
N ASN A 198 2.67 16.07 3.04
CA ASN A 198 1.95 17.07 2.24
C ASN A 198 1.71 18.36 3.01
N ALA A 199 1.36 18.28 4.30
CA ALA A 199 1.21 19.45 5.16
C ALA A 199 2.54 20.22 5.28
N GLN A 200 3.66 19.50 5.44
CA GLN A 200 4.99 20.11 5.51
C GLN A 200 5.41 20.78 4.20
N LYS A 201 5.14 20.14 3.05
CA LYS A 201 5.40 20.75 1.74
C LYS A 201 4.59 22.03 1.54
N ARG A 202 3.29 22.03 1.88
CA ARG A 202 2.43 23.22 1.81
C ARG A 202 2.92 24.33 2.73
N PHE A 203 3.31 23.97 3.96
CA PHE A 203 3.85 24.95 4.91
C PHE A 203 5.15 25.59 4.40
N ASN A 204 6.08 24.80 3.88
CA ASN A 204 7.32 25.33 3.29
C ASN A 204 7.04 26.24 2.09
N SER A 205 6.11 25.84 1.19
CA SER A 205 5.70 26.69 0.05
C SER A 205 5.10 28.02 0.52
N LEU A 206 4.26 28.02 1.56
CA LEU A 206 3.70 29.27 2.12
C LEU A 206 4.77 30.18 2.73
N ILE A 207 5.80 29.61 3.36
CA ILE A 207 6.94 30.37 3.87
C ILE A 207 7.73 30.99 2.70
N ASP A 208 8.06 30.19 1.69
CA ASP A 208 8.81 30.63 0.52
C ASP A 208 8.05 31.75 -0.23
N ASP A 209 6.73 31.59 -0.42
CA ASP A 209 5.86 32.61 -1.01
C ASP A 209 5.78 33.87 -0.13
N GLY A 210 5.74 33.73 1.18
CA GLY A 210 5.74 34.83 2.15
C GLY A 210 7.04 35.60 2.10
N ILE A 211 8.19 34.92 2.05
CA ILE A 211 9.51 35.56 1.93
C ILE A 211 9.63 36.28 0.59
N ALA A 212 9.24 35.64 -0.52
CA ALA A 212 9.30 36.25 -1.85
C ALA A 212 8.42 37.50 -1.97
N ASN A 213 7.25 37.52 -1.32
CA ASN A 213 6.38 38.71 -1.27
C ASN A 213 6.95 39.81 -0.38
N PHE A 214 7.61 39.45 0.73
CA PHE A 214 8.29 40.38 1.60
C PHE A 214 9.44 41.08 0.87
N ASP A 215 10.28 40.34 0.17
CA ASP A 215 11.40 40.88 -0.61
C ASP A 215 10.93 41.85 -1.73
N LYS A 216 9.79 41.57 -2.39
CA LYS A 216 9.18 42.46 -3.38
C LYS A 216 8.73 43.79 -2.76
N LEU A 217 8.07 43.73 -1.59
CA LEU A 217 7.60 44.95 -0.90
C LEU A 217 8.76 45.87 -0.48
N PHE A 218 9.90 45.30 -0.10
CA PHE A 218 11.10 46.11 0.24
C PHE A 218 11.85 46.62 -0.98
N ALA A 219 11.84 45.88 -2.09
CA ALA A 219 12.44 46.35 -3.35
C ALA A 219 11.67 47.53 -3.95
N GLU A 220 10.34 47.59 -3.79
CA GLU A 220 9.52 48.74 -4.25
C GLU A 220 9.60 49.97 -3.38
N GLN A 221 10.07 49.90 -2.12
CA GLN A 221 10.26 51.03 -1.22
C GLN A 221 11.64 51.69 -1.35
N THR A 222 12.55 51.15 -2.16
CA THR A 222 13.92 51.60 -2.31
C THR A 222 14.15 52.33 -3.66
N THR A 223 13.07 52.52 -4.45
CA THR A 223 13.08 53.28 -5.71
C THR A 223 12.32 54.60 -5.55
#